data_3db53db94e6a0f828349d2b0485c5ba0
#
_entry.id   3db53db94e6a0f828349d2b0485c5ba0
#
_cell.length_a   1.000
_cell.length_b   1.000
_cell.length_c   1.000
_cell.angle_alpha   90.00
_cell.angle_beta   90.00
_cell.angle_gamma   90.00
#
_symmetry.space_group_name_H-M   'P 1'
#
loop_
_entity.id
_entity.type
_entity.pdbx_description
1 polymer ?
#
loop_
_entity_poly.entity_id
_entity_poly.type
_entity_poly.pdbx_seq_one_letter_code
_entity_poly.pdbx_strand_id
1 'polypeptide(L)'
;DILVNTNRILKQRIEPRRFMTCVLLRWNNADKKMYYTGGGHEHILVYHARERTCEAKQTGGIALGMVPDITKLVKEEQIGFEPGDFVVLYSDGSTEAKNMQGEMFGLTRLKSSVEQHALGGSPESVFTSVSKDFTQFVGEQVQEDDITLIVTQRPQ
;
A
#
# COMPACT_ATOMS: atom_id res chain seq x y z
N ASP A 1 -1.71 21.34 -3.35
CA ASP A 1 -0.78 20.42 -2.75
C ASP A 1 -1.34 19.77 -1.49
N ILE A 2 -2.04 18.63 -1.66
CA ILE A 2 -2.81 18.00 -0.58
C ILE A 2 -1.90 17.63 0.59
N LEU A 3 -0.82 16.86 0.36
CA LEU A 3 0.06 16.40 1.42
C LEU A 3 0.76 17.53 2.17
N VAL A 4 1.20 18.57 1.47
CA VAL A 4 1.85 19.73 2.09
C VAL A 4 0.88 20.46 3.03
N ASN A 5 -0.36 20.67 2.58
CA ASN A 5 -1.39 21.31 3.40
C ASN A 5 -1.80 20.42 4.58
N THR A 6 -1.97 19.12 4.34
CA THR A 6 -2.27 18.15 5.41
C THR A 6 -1.16 18.11 6.46
N ASN A 7 0.11 18.06 6.02
CA ASN A 7 1.25 18.11 6.94
C ASN A 7 1.23 19.38 7.82
N ARG A 8 0.98 20.54 7.22
CA ARG A 8 0.93 21.81 7.95
C ARG A 8 -0.15 21.81 9.03
N ILE A 9 -1.34 21.29 8.70
CA ILE A 9 -2.46 21.20 9.64
C ILE A 9 -2.15 20.19 10.76
N LEU A 10 -1.66 19.00 10.38
CA LEU A 10 -1.31 17.98 11.35
C LEU A 10 -0.24 18.46 12.33
N LYS A 11 0.86 19.03 11.82
CA LYS A 11 1.96 19.53 12.65
C LYS A 11 1.53 20.52 13.73
N GLN A 12 0.45 21.27 13.48
CA GLN A 12 -0.11 22.22 14.44
C GLN A 12 -1.06 21.57 15.47
N ARG A 13 -1.63 20.41 15.17
CA ARG A 13 -2.74 19.81 15.94
C ARG A 13 -2.42 18.50 16.64
N ILE A 14 -1.42 17.76 16.12
CA ILE A 14 -1.03 16.49 16.73
C ILE A 14 -0.02 16.70 17.87
N GLU A 15 -0.04 15.80 18.84
CA GLU A 15 0.92 15.78 19.93
C GLU A 15 2.37 15.64 19.42
N PRO A 16 3.35 16.24 20.12
CA PRO A 16 4.76 16.04 19.80
C PRO A 16 5.10 14.55 19.70
N ARG A 17 5.86 14.17 18.66
CA ARG A 17 6.29 12.81 18.34
C ARG A 17 5.22 11.93 17.67
N ARG A 18 3.99 12.39 17.49
CA ARG A 18 3.03 11.69 16.64
C ARG A 18 3.23 12.07 15.17
N PHE A 19 2.94 11.12 14.29
CA PHE A 19 3.01 11.30 12.84
C PHE A 19 1.97 10.39 12.15
N MET A 20 1.74 10.64 10.89
CA MET A 20 0.85 9.83 10.07
C MET A 20 1.56 9.48 8.76
N THR A 21 1.61 8.20 8.41
CA THR A 21 2.00 7.79 7.08
C THR A 21 0.80 7.83 6.14
N CYS A 22 1.03 8.13 4.87
CA CYS A 22 -0.02 8.04 3.86
C CYS A 22 0.56 7.86 2.46
N VAL A 23 -0.29 7.39 1.57
CA VAL A 23 -0.05 7.41 0.13
C VAL A 23 -1.31 7.93 -0.57
N LEU A 24 -1.11 8.82 -1.53
CA LEU A 24 -2.18 9.28 -2.42
C LEU A 24 -2.00 8.63 -3.78
N LEU A 25 -3.07 8.01 -4.28
CA LEU A 25 -3.17 7.58 -5.67
C LEU A 25 -4.06 8.54 -6.44
N ARG A 26 -3.65 8.87 -7.65
CA ARG A 26 -4.41 9.72 -8.57
C ARG A 26 -4.47 9.08 -9.95
N TRP A 27 -5.68 8.71 -10.36
CA TRP A 27 -5.96 8.32 -11.74
C TRP A 27 -6.20 9.55 -12.61
N ASN A 28 -5.48 9.67 -13.71
CA ASN A 28 -5.75 10.69 -14.72
C ASN A 28 -6.46 10.06 -15.92
N ASN A 29 -7.73 10.41 -16.08
CA ASN A 29 -8.56 9.82 -17.14
C ASN A 29 -8.18 10.30 -18.55
N ALA A 30 -7.52 11.45 -18.69
CA ALA A 30 -7.14 12.00 -19.99
C ALA A 30 -5.97 11.24 -20.61
N ASP A 31 -4.94 10.94 -19.83
CA ASP A 31 -3.74 10.22 -20.27
C ASP A 31 -3.74 8.73 -19.88
N LYS A 32 -4.81 8.28 -19.16
CA LYS A 32 -4.95 6.89 -18.68
C LYS A 32 -3.78 6.42 -17.84
N LYS A 33 -3.25 7.30 -17.00
CA LYS A 33 -2.11 7.04 -16.13
C LYS A 33 -2.47 7.13 -14.66
N MET A 34 -1.81 6.30 -13.88
CA MET A 34 -1.88 6.37 -12.42
C MET A 34 -0.61 7.02 -11.88
N TYR A 35 -0.82 7.94 -10.96
CA TYR A 35 0.24 8.64 -10.24
C TYR A 35 0.10 8.38 -8.75
N TYR A 36 1.20 8.45 -8.02
CA TYR A 36 1.19 8.37 -6.58
C TYR A 36 2.11 9.40 -5.95
N THR A 37 1.82 9.71 -4.71
CA THR A 37 2.64 10.59 -3.87
C THR A 37 2.70 9.99 -2.47
N GLY A 38 3.89 9.68 -2.00
CA GLY A 38 4.11 9.10 -0.68
C GLY A 38 4.33 10.15 0.41
N GLY A 39 3.81 9.85 1.57
CA GLY A 39 4.06 10.54 2.84
C GLY A 39 4.61 9.55 3.87
N GLY A 40 5.76 8.90 3.56
CA GLY A 40 6.43 7.95 4.46
C GLY A 40 5.66 6.64 4.69
N HIS A 41 4.76 6.28 3.77
CA HIS A 41 4.03 5.02 3.83
C HIS A 41 4.90 3.86 3.32
N GLU A 42 4.46 2.63 3.57
CA GLU A 42 5.07 1.40 3.08
C GLU A 42 5.13 1.34 1.54
N HIS A 43 5.28 0.18 0.98
CA HIS A 43 5.29 -0.01 -0.47
C HIS A 43 3.87 -0.03 -1.05
N ILE A 44 3.77 0.33 -2.32
CA ILE A 44 2.63 -0.02 -3.17
C ILE A 44 3.01 -1.32 -3.87
N LEU A 45 2.13 -2.33 -3.85
CA LEU A 45 2.32 -3.50 -4.69
C LEU A 45 1.63 -3.27 -6.04
N VAL A 46 2.36 -3.53 -7.11
CA VAL A 46 1.85 -3.46 -8.47
C VAL A 46 2.03 -4.83 -9.12
N TYR A 47 0.92 -5.51 -9.39
CA TYR A 47 0.95 -6.74 -10.17
C TYR A 47 0.80 -6.41 -11.65
N HIS A 48 1.77 -6.82 -12.43
CA HIS A 48 1.80 -6.69 -13.88
C HIS A 48 1.24 -7.95 -14.53
N ALA A 49 0.04 -7.86 -15.07
CA ALA A 49 -0.70 -9.01 -15.62
C ALA A 49 0.03 -9.68 -16.79
N ARG A 50 0.72 -8.89 -17.61
CA ARG A 50 1.48 -9.37 -18.77
C ARG A 50 2.70 -10.20 -18.36
N GLU A 51 3.46 -9.69 -17.38
CA GLU A 51 4.67 -10.32 -16.85
C GLU A 51 4.37 -11.36 -15.77
N ARG A 52 3.17 -11.33 -15.19
CA ARG A 52 2.74 -12.17 -14.05
C ARG A 52 3.64 -12.02 -12.84
N THR A 53 4.09 -10.81 -12.58
CA THR A 53 4.99 -10.47 -11.47
C THR A 53 4.41 -9.34 -10.63
N CYS A 54 4.75 -9.33 -9.34
CA CYS A 54 4.38 -8.28 -8.41
C CYS A 54 5.61 -7.45 -8.01
N GLU A 55 5.62 -6.19 -8.37
CA GLU A 55 6.61 -5.21 -7.94
C GLU A 55 6.21 -4.62 -6.58
N ALA A 56 7.17 -4.45 -5.66
CA ALA A 56 6.99 -3.63 -4.47
C ALA A 56 7.66 -2.27 -4.70
N LYS A 57 6.86 -1.25 -4.91
CA LYS A 57 7.30 0.10 -5.23
C LYS A 57 7.34 0.95 -3.97
N GLN A 58 8.51 1.49 -3.63
CA GLN A 58 8.66 2.40 -2.50
C GLN A 58 7.84 3.67 -2.72
N THR A 59 7.09 4.09 -1.72
CA THR A 59 6.26 5.30 -1.81
C THR A 59 7.05 6.58 -1.62
N GLY A 60 8.17 6.51 -0.92
CA GLY A 60 9.01 7.68 -0.63
C GLY A 60 8.35 8.71 0.30
N GLY A 61 8.89 9.91 0.27
CA GLY A 61 8.42 11.01 1.13
C GLY A 61 8.81 10.83 2.59
N ILE A 62 8.14 11.60 3.46
CA ILE A 62 8.31 11.53 4.91
C ILE A 62 6.92 11.55 5.57
N ALA A 63 6.76 10.86 6.69
CA ALA A 63 5.50 10.82 7.42
C ALA A 63 5.04 12.23 7.82
N LEU A 64 3.76 12.48 7.65
CA LEU A 64 3.15 13.78 7.89
C LEU A 64 3.15 14.10 9.38
N GLY A 65 3.45 15.35 9.73
CA GLY A 65 3.58 15.79 11.11
C GLY A 65 4.99 15.63 11.69
N MET A 66 5.92 14.93 11.02
CA MET A 66 7.30 14.78 11.52
C MET A 66 8.07 16.11 11.45
N VAL A 67 8.04 16.77 10.30
CA VAL A 67 8.76 18.03 10.06
C VAL A 67 7.81 19.16 9.68
N PRO A 68 8.19 20.44 9.93
CA PRO A 68 7.30 21.56 9.66
C PRO A 68 6.96 21.76 8.17
N ASP A 69 7.91 21.51 7.28
CA ASP A 69 7.76 21.71 5.84
C ASP A 69 8.27 20.49 5.05
N ILE A 70 7.38 19.95 4.23
CA ILE A 70 7.65 18.82 3.35
C ILE A 70 7.64 19.18 1.86
N THR A 71 7.55 20.45 1.53
CA THR A 71 7.36 20.91 0.13
C THR A 71 8.42 20.35 -0.82
N LYS A 72 9.67 20.24 -0.37
CA LYS A 72 10.78 19.71 -1.18
C LYS A 72 10.90 18.18 -1.13
N LEU A 73 10.17 17.54 -0.23
CA LEU A 73 10.22 16.08 0.00
C LEU A 73 9.08 15.34 -0.71
N VAL A 74 8.04 16.07 -1.09
CA VAL A 74 6.88 15.50 -1.81
C VAL A 74 7.20 15.45 -3.29
N LYS A 75 7.10 14.24 -3.86
CA LYS A 75 7.26 14.01 -5.30
C LYS A 75 6.10 13.17 -5.81
N GLU A 76 5.48 13.59 -6.91
CA GLU A 76 4.53 12.78 -7.63
C GLU A 76 5.28 11.88 -8.63
N GLU A 77 5.03 10.59 -8.58
CA GLU A 77 5.62 9.60 -9.48
C GLU A 77 4.53 8.84 -10.22
N GLN A 78 4.87 8.28 -11.37
CA GLN A 78 3.95 7.48 -12.18
C GLN A 78 4.10 6.00 -11.85
N ILE A 79 2.98 5.29 -11.78
CA ILE A 79 2.91 3.83 -11.77
C ILE A 79 2.64 3.36 -13.21
N GLY A 80 3.41 2.38 -13.68
CA GLY A 80 3.04 1.58 -14.85
C GLY A 80 1.80 0.77 -14.47
N PHE A 81 0.66 1.05 -15.10
CA PHE A 81 -0.63 0.45 -14.75
C PHE A 81 -1.42 0.20 -16.03
N GLU A 82 -1.20 -0.99 -16.60
CA GLU A 82 -1.79 -1.41 -17.87
C GLU A 82 -3.13 -2.14 -17.65
N PRO A 83 -3.98 -2.30 -18.68
CA PRO A 83 -5.20 -3.09 -18.56
C PRO A 83 -4.92 -4.50 -18.03
N GLY A 84 -5.65 -4.88 -16.99
CA GLY A 84 -5.48 -6.15 -16.27
C GLY A 84 -4.54 -6.09 -15.05
N ASP A 85 -3.72 -5.05 -14.92
CA ASP A 85 -2.84 -4.87 -13.77
C ASP A 85 -3.62 -4.58 -12.49
N PHE A 86 -3.02 -4.94 -11.35
CA PHE A 86 -3.55 -4.63 -10.02
C PHE A 86 -2.61 -3.69 -9.27
N VAL A 87 -3.20 -2.81 -8.48
CA VAL A 87 -2.52 -2.07 -7.42
C VAL A 87 -3.09 -2.50 -6.09
N VAL A 88 -2.20 -2.86 -5.16
CA VAL A 88 -2.56 -3.27 -3.81
C VAL A 88 -1.88 -2.33 -2.81
N LEU A 89 -2.69 -1.72 -1.95
CA LEU A 89 -2.24 -0.94 -0.80
C LEU A 89 -2.51 -1.72 0.48
N TYR A 90 -1.63 -1.61 1.43
CA TYR A 90 -1.71 -2.32 2.71
C TYR A 90 -1.09 -1.49 3.83
N SER A 91 -1.50 -1.73 5.08
CA SER A 91 -0.81 -1.21 6.27
C SER A 91 0.23 -2.21 6.78
N ASP A 92 1.17 -1.72 7.56
CA ASP A 92 2.21 -2.49 8.24
C ASP A 92 1.66 -3.63 9.10
N GLY A 93 0.48 -3.45 9.71
CA GLY A 93 -0.22 -4.51 10.41
C GLY A 93 -0.39 -5.80 9.62
N SER A 94 -0.44 -5.74 8.26
CA SER A 94 -0.47 -6.95 7.45
C SER A 94 0.89 -7.65 7.35
N THR A 95 1.97 -6.91 7.20
CA THR A 95 3.31 -7.49 7.01
C THR A 95 3.99 -7.83 8.33
N GLU A 96 3.67 -7.13 9.41
CA GLU A 96 4.23 -7.34 10.75
C GLU A 96 3.47 -8.37 11.58
N ALA A 97 2.26 -8.76 11.15
CA ALA A 97 1.50 -9.80 11.83
C ALA A 97 2.27 -11.12 11.94
N LYS A 98 2.21 -11.72 13.13
CA LYS A 98 2.99 -12.91 13.48
C LYS A 98 2.10 -14.15 13.55
N ASN A 99 2.69 -15.29 13.25
CA ASN A 99 2.10 -16.59 13.51
C ASN A 99 2.44 -17.08 14.94
N MET A 100 1.95 -18.24 15.32
CA MET A 100 2.21 -18.87 16.63
C MET A 100 3.69 -19.15 16.91
N GLN A 101 4.54 -19.19 15.88
CA GLN A 101 5.99 -19.37 15.97
C GLN A 101 6.73 -18.04 16.09
N GLY A 102 6.03 -16.90 16.04
CA GLY A 102 6.62 -15.57 16.08
C GLY A 102 7.20 -15.09 14.74
N GLU A 103 6.95 -15.82 13.64
CA GLU A 103 7.38 -15.39 12.31
C GLU A 103 6.42 -14.34 11.76
N MET A 104 6.94 -13.26 11.14
CA MET A 104 6.13 -12.27 10.46
C MET A 104 5.60 -12.78 9.12
N PHE A 105 4.41 -12.36 8.71
CA PHE A 105 3.88 -12.60 7.36
C PHE A 105 4.84 -12.06 6.31
N GLY A 106 5.20 -10.81 6.42
CA GLY A 106 6.25 -10.16 5.66
C GLY A 106 5.85 -9.82 4.23
N LEU A 107 6.59 -8.87 3.65
CA LEU A 107 6.35 -8.38 2.29
C LEU A 107 6.48 -9.49 1.23
N THR A 108 7.40 -10.43 1.41
CA THR A 108 7.63 -11.52 0.46
C THR A 108 6.40 -12.42 0.31
N ARG A 109 5.79 -12.83 1.45
CA ARG A 109 4.57 -13.65 1.41
C ARG A 109 3.39 -12.88 0.85
N LEU A 110 3.25 -11.59 1.21
CA LEU A 110 2.19 -10.75 0.66
C LEU A 110 2.31 -10.62 -0.87
N LYS A 111 3.50 -10.36 -1.41
CA LYS A 111 3.76 -10.34 -2.86
C LYS A 111 3.40 -11.68 -3.52
N SER A 112 3.89 -12.79 -2.98
CA SER A 112 3.62 -14.11 -3.54
C SER A 112 2.13 -14.44 -3.54
N SER A 113 1.40 -14.07 -2.49
CA SER A 113 -0.05 -14.24 -2.42
C SER A 113 -0.76 -13.41 -3.50
N VAL A 114 -0.37 -12.13 -3.69
CA VAL A 114 -0.91 -11.30 -4.78
C VAL A 114 -0.61 -11.93 -6.14
N GLU A 115 0.62 -12.36 -6.41
CA GLU A 115 1.01 -13.01 -7.68
C GLU A 115 0.18 -14.26 -7.98
N GLN A 116 -0.03 -15.09 -6.96
CA GLN A 116 -0.80 -16.33 -7.10
C GLN A 116 -2.27 -16.07 -7.44
N HIS A 117 -2.88 -15.05 -6.83
CA HIS A 117 -4.32 -14.85 -6.93
C HIS A 117 -4.75 -13.80 -7.95
N ALA A 118 -3.82 -12.93 -8.41
CA ALA A 118 -4.13 -11.90 -9.40
C ALA A 118 -4.34 -12.46 -10.81
N LEU A 119 -3.75 -13.62 -11.13
CA LEU A 119 -3.87 -14.24 -12.44
C LEU A 119 -5.31 -14.66 -12.73
N GLY A 120 -5.99 -13.93 -13.62
CA GLY A 120 -7.39 -14.19 -13.98
C GLY A 120 -8.40 -13.84 -12.87
N GLY A 121 -7.95 -13.19 -11.79
CA GLY A 121 -8.79 -12.77 -10.68
C GLY A 121 -9.51 -11.44 -10.92
N SER A 122 -10.52 -11.19 -10.10
CA SER A 122 -11.12 -9.87 -9.91
C SER A 122 -10.56 -9.22 -8.64
N PRO A 123 -10.69 -7.89 -8.45
CA PRO A 123 -10.28 -7.24 -7.20
C PRO A 123 -10.84 -7.92 -5.95
N GLU A 124 -12.11 -8.34 -5.98
CA GLU A 124 -12.77 -9.02 -4.86
C GLU A 124 -12.19 -10.41 -4.61
N SER A 125 -11.91 -11.18 -5.67
CA SER A 125 -11.31 -12.51 -5.52
C SER A 125 -9.88 -12.44 -5.00
N VAL A 126 -9.10 -11.48 -5.47
CA VAL A 126 -7.73 -11.23 -4.98
C VAL A 126 -7.75 -10.80 -3.52
N PHE A 127 -8.59 -9.84 -3.16
CA PHE A 127 -8.78 -9.40 -1.78
C PHE A 127 -9.14 -10.57 -0.86
N THR A 128 -10.13 -11.37 -1.25
CA THR A 128 -10.61 -12.50 -0.44
C THR A 128 -9.53 -13.56 -0.27
N SER A 129 -8.80 -13.88 -1.34
CA SER A 129 -7.77 -14.92 -1.31
C SER A 129 -6.53 -14.49 -0.54
N VAL A 130 -6.05 -13.25 -0.73
CA VAL A 130 -4.94 -12.69 0.05
C VAL A 130 -5.29 -12.60 1.53
N SER A 131 -6.53 -12.15 1.85
CA SER A 131 -7.01 -12.12 3.23
C SER A 131 -7.08 -13.51 3.86
N LYS A 132 -7.46 -14.53 3.09
CA LYS A 132 -7.48 -15.93 3.54
C LYS A 132 -6.07 -16.45 3.82
N ASP A 133 -5.12 -16.24 2.90
CA ASP A 133 -3.72 -16.65 3.10
C ASP A 133 -3.13 -16.02 4.36
N PHE A 134 -3.40 -14.73 4.55
CA PHE A 134 -3.02 -14.00 5.75
C PHE A 134 -3.62 -14.61 7.02
N THR A 135 -4.95 -14.82 7.04
CA THR A 135 -5.65 -15.39 8.20
C THR A 135 -5.16 -16.80 8.52
N GLN A 136 -4.91 -17.61 7.51
CA GLN A 136 -4.35 -18.97 7.70
C GLN A 136 -2.93 -18.94 8.27
N PHE A 137 -2.12 -17.97 7.86
CA PHE A 137 -0.76 -17.82 8.39
C PHE A 137 -0.75 -17.38 9.85
N VAL A 138 -1.57 -16.39 10.21
CA VAL A 138 -1.67 -15.87 11.57
C VAL A 138 -2.31 -16.89 12.52
N GLY A 139 -3.31 -17.65 12.06
CA GLY A 139 -4.02 -18.65 12.85
C GLY A 139 -4.78 -18.02 14.01
N GLU A 140 -4.57 -18.55 15.22
CA GLU A 140 -5.23 -18.07 16.45
C GLU A 140 -4.48 -16.96 17.18
N GLN A 141 -3.39 -16.44 16.58
CA GLN A 141 -2.61 -15.36 17.20
C GLN A 141 -3.45 -14.07 17.32
N VAL A 142 -3.29 -13.38 18.41
CA VAL A 142 -3.99 -12.10 18.61
C VAL A 142 -3.43 -11.05 17.64
N GLN A 143 -4.33 -10.35 16.98
CA GLN A 143 -3.96 -9.22 16.12
C GLN A 143 -3.42 -8.07 16.97
N GLU A 144 -2.19 -7.64 16.70
CA GLU A 144 -1.49 -6.58 17.46
C GLU A 144 -1.75 -5.18 16.89
N ASP A 145 -2.09 -5.07 15.59
CA ASP A 145 -2.29 -3.79 14.89
C ASP A 145 -3.43 -3.86 13.86
N ASP A 146 -3.94 -2.71 13.44
CA ASP A 146 -5.00 -2.60 12.45
C ASP A 146 -4.51 -2.99 11.05
N ILE A 147 -5.31 -3.81 10.36
CA ILE A 147 -5.00 -4.32 9.04
C ILE A 147 -5.87 -3.62 8.02
N THR A 148 -5.23 -2.96 7.08
CA THR A 148 -5.87 -2.39 5.90
C THR A 148 -5.33 -3.09 4.66
N LEU A 149 -6.23 -3.51 3.79
CA LEU A 149 -5.91 -4.05 2.47
C LEU A 149 -6.86 -3.44 1.44
N ILE A 150 -6.33 -2.82 0.40
CA ILE A 150 -7.11 -2.26 -0.70
C ILE A 150 -6.58 -2.87 -1.99
N VAL A 151 -7.48 -3.44 -2.79
CA VAL A 151 -7.16 -4.02 -4.09
C VAL A 151 -7.92 -3.27 -5.18
N THR A 152 -7.22 -2.79 -6.17
CA THR A 152 -7.82 -2.15 -7.35
C THR A 152 -7.22 -2.73 -8.63
N GLN A 153 -7.99 -2.79 -9.70
CA GLN A 153 -7.58 -3.29 -11.00
C GLN A 153 -7.86 -2.27 -12.08
N ARG A 154 -6.97 -2.16 -13.06
CA ARG A 154 -7.30 -1.47 -14.31
C ARG A 154 -8.16 -2.41 -15.16
N PRO A 155 -9.42 -2.02 -15.48
CA PRO A 155 -10.26 -2.83 -16.37
C PRO A 155 -9.57 -3.09 -17.71
N GLN A 156 -9.92 -4.23 -18.33
CA GLN A 156 -9.45 -4.59 -19.68
C GLN A 156 -10.12 -3.72 -20.75
#